data_67f00c781ea3dbef2d132ad51bd13043
#
_entry.id   67f00c781ea3dbef2d132ad51bd13043
#
_cell.length_a   1.000
_cell.length_b   1.000
_cell.length_c   1.000
_cell.angle_alpha   90.00
_cell.angle_beta   90.00
_cell.angle_gamma   90.00
#
_symmetry.space_group_name_H-M   'P 1'
#
loop_
_entity.id
_entity.type
_entity.pdbx_description
1 polymer ?
#
loop_
_entity_poly.entity_id
_entity_poly.type
_entity_poly.pdbx_seq_one_letter_code
_entity_poly.pdbx_strand_id
1 'polypeptide(L)'
;MKKALALILALALSLSLFGCSPAEAPEDSPNAGGDGTQAAVGAFVGNESDEYYMVSFLSGIDYWKHCFEGMEDAGNALGVTTKYTGQTDSDVAGQVAVLEQVIAQSPKGIAVTCVNSTALADTINAAKEQGISVVCFDSDSPTSDRSSYLSTGNSEAGRIAAEYLVPLCGGEGKIAVLYTVGAENSESRVQGFEAWCAENAPGIEIVKVNDAGDTTAATDNMSAALQANDDLVGLFCMDGIAGTAGPTAVAESGKDLRVLAFDVDTTVLDKVKNGEIDATVAQGMYNMGFWSMMFLYTEANGLSAKALPQNVDTGVTIVTKENVDEYYPK
;
A
#
# COMPACT_ATOMS: atom_id res chain seq x y z
N MET A 1 30.35 61.58 -13.61
CA MET A 1 31.81 61.67 -13.75
C MET A 1 32.37 60.27 -13.59
N LYS A 2 33.12 59.86 -14.64
CA LYS A 2 34.18 58.85 -14.71
C LYS A 2 33.73 57.37 -14.50
N LYS A 3 33.51 56.61 -15.59
CA LYS A 3 34.48 55.89 -16.46
C LYS A 3 35.14 54.71 -15.72
N ALA A 4 34.70 53.48 -16.01
CA ALA A 4 35.29 52.53 -16.94
C ALA A 4 36.60 51.87 -16.41
N LEU A 5 36.60 50.53 -16.30
CA LEU A 5 37.60 49.73 -17.00
C LEU A 5 37.17 48.23 -17.04
N ALA A 6 37.00 47.78 -18.29
CA ALA A 6 36.94 46.36 -18.60
C ALA A 6 38.36 45.81 -18.66
N LEU A 7 38.57 44.55 -18.20
CA LEU A 7 39.78 43.82 -18.54
C LEU A 7 39.39 42.42 -19.02
N ILE A 8 39.58 42.25 -20.32
CA ILE A 8 39.57 41.00 -21.10
C ILE A 8 40.83 40.21 -20.75
N LEU A 9 40.70 38.95 -20.38
CA LEU A 9 41.82 38.02 -20.46
C LEU A 9 41.41 36.78 -21.25
N ALA A 10 41.78 36.79 -22.51
CA ALA A 10 41.82 35.62 -23.40
C ALA A 10 43.06 34.83 -23.07
N LEU A 11 42.95 33.53 -22.79
CA LEU A 11 44.08 32.65 -22.75
C LEU A 11 43.90 31.51 -23.75
N ALA A 12 44.87 31.43 -24.61
CA ALA A 12 44.95 30.59 -25.78
C ALA A 12 45.03 29.09 -25.49
N LEU A 13 44.32 28.30 -26.31
CA LEU A 13 44.58 26.86 -26.52
C LEU A 13 45.92 26.67 -27.20
N SER A 14 46.83 25.95 -26.58
CA SER A 14 47.98 25.35 -27.22
C SER A 14 47.80 23.84 -27.32
N LEU A 15 47.53 23.35 -28.54
CA LEU A 15 47.66 21.94 -28.90
C LEU A 15 49.12 21.56 -28.82
N SER A 16 49.42 20.55 -28.04
CA SER A 16 50.68 19.79 -28.15
C SER A 16 50.34 18.34 -28.49
N LEU A 17 50.52 18.00 -29.74
CA LEU A 17 50.61 16.66 -30.27
C LEU A 17 51.96 16.08 -29.85
N PHE A 18 51.98 15.08 -28.97
CA PHE A 18 53.12 14.19 -28.82
C PHE A 18 52.68 12.79 -29.15
N GLY A 19 53.30 12.23 -30.19
CA GLY A 19 53.17 10.85 -30.59
C GLY A 19 53.78 9.92 -29.54
N CYS A 20 53.10 8.85 -29.21
CA CYS A 20 53.62 7.73 -28.48
C CYS A 20 53.81 6.55 -29.41
N SER A 21 55.03 6.08 -29.52
CA SER A 21 55.37 4.74 -30.01
C SER A 21 54.88 3.67 -29.02
N PRO A 22 54.54 2.46 -29.49
CA PRO A 22 54.06 1.41 -28.60
C PRO A 22 55.22 0.82 -27.78
N ALA A 23 55.08 0.82 -26.46
CA ALA A 23 55.91 0.02 -25.57
C ALA A 23 55.21 -1.32 -25.33
N GLU A 24 55.99 -2.39 -25.45
CA GLU A 24 55.58 -3.77 -25.18
C GLU A 24 55.05 -3.95 -23.77
N ALA A 25 53.94 -4.69 -23.66
CA ALA A 25 53.32 -5.07 -22.41
C ALA A 25 54.13 -6.19 -21.70
N PRO A 26 54.21 -6.16 -20.36
CA PRO A 26 54.60 -7.35 -19.62
C PRO A 26 53.40 -8.30 -19.52
N GLU A 27 53.62 -9.55 -19.85
CA GLU A 27 52.69 -10.66 -19.63
C GLU A 27 52.57 -10.96 -18.13
N ASP A 28 51.37 -11.49 -17.78
CA ASP A 28 50.98 -12.12 -16.53
C ASP A 28 50.68 -11.25 -15.28
N SER A 29 49.39 -10.91 -15.19
CA SER A 29 48.66 -10.89 -13.90
C SER A 29 47.27 -11.48 -14.09
N PRO A 30 46.82 -12.39 -13.21
CA PRO A 30 45.51 -13.04 -13.38
C PRO A 30 44.39 -12.05 -13.26
N ASN A 31 43.54 -12.06 -14.27
CA ASN A 31 42.33 -11.29 -14.43
C ASN A 31 41.35 -11.58 -13.29
N ALA A 32 41.32 -10.71 -12.28
CA ALA A 32 40.23 -10.62 -11.31
C ALA A 32 39.30 -9.43 -11.66
N GLY A 33 38.81 -9.43 -12.88
CA GLY A 33 37.76 -8.54 -13.36
C GLY A 33 36.43 -9.32 -13.38
N GLY A 34 35.84 -9.53 -12.22
CA GLY A 34 34.51 -10.11 -12.11
C GLY A 34 33.50 -9.18 -12.77
N ASP A 35 32.83 -9.74 -13.72
CA ASP A 35 31.69 -9.30 -14.51
C ASP A 35 30.47 -9.01 -13.64
N GLY A 36 30.55 -8.01 -12.73
CA GLY A 36 29.47 -7.65 -11.83
C GLY A 36 28.29 -6.92 -12.49
N THR A 37 28.47 -6.40 -13.72
CA THR A 37 27.45 -5.62 -14.40
C THR A 37 26.57 -6.47 -15.33
N GLN A 38 27.11 -7.52 -15.94
CA GLN A 38 26.32 -8.44 -16.77
C GLN A 38 25.51 -9.45 -15.91
N ALA A 39 26.04 -9.86 -14.76
CA ALA A 39 25.31 -10.72 -13.83
C ALA A 39 24.08 -10.02 -13.24
N ALA A 40 24.15 -8.70 -12.97
CA ALA A 40 23.05 -7.94 -12.42
C ALA A 40 21.88 -7.74 -13.40
N VAL A 41 22.15 -7.57 -14.69
CA VAL A 41 21.11 -7.41 -15.72
C VAL A 41 20.41 -8.76 -16.00
N GLY A 42 21.13 -9.88 -15.94
CA GLY A 42 20.54 -11.22 -16.09
C GLY A 42 19.76 -11.70 -14.86
N ALA A 43 20.00 -11.10 -13.69
CA ALA A 43 19.36 -11.50 -12.43
C ALA A 43 17.86 -11.15 -12.35
N PHE A 44 17.40 -10.17 -13.12
CA PHE A 44 15.99 -9.74 -13.18
C PHE A 44 15.30 -10.16 -14.49
N VAL A 45 15.76 -11.21 -15.12
CA VAL A 45 15.12 -11.85 -16.27
C VAL A 45 14.64 -13.22 -15.84
N GLY A 46 13.34 -13.34 -15.66
CA GLY A 46 12.68 -14.58 -15.25
C GLY A 46 12.42 -15.54 -16.42
N ASN A 47 11.65 -16.57 -16.15
CA ASN A 47 11.20 -17.54 -17.12
C ASN A 47 9.66 -17.61 -17.06
N GLU A 48 8.99 -17.60 -18.21
CA GLU A 48 7.51 -17.72 -18.28
C GLU A 48 6.99 -19.02 -17.63
N SER A 49 7.83 -20.05 -17.46
CA SER A 49 7.47 -21.26 -16.73
C SER A 49 7.50 -21.09 -15.20
N ASP A 50 8.08 -20.00 -14.68
CA ASP A 50 8.11 -19.70 -13.25
C ASP A 50 6.79 -19.05 -12.85
N GLU A 51 6.02 -19.77 -12.05
CA GLU A 51 4.68 -19.35 -11.64
C GLU A 51 4.68 -18.74 -10.23
N TYR A 52 3.97 -17.61 -10.08
CA TYR A 52 3.74 -16.91 -8.83
C TYR A 52 2.25 -16.70 -8.62
N TYR A 53 1.79 -16.94 -7.42
CA TYR A 53 0.36 -16.85 -7.10
C TYR A 53 0.06 -15.73 -6.12
N MET A 54 -1.05 -15.03 -6.35
CA MET A 54 -1.73 -14.24 -5.33
C MET A 54 -2.95 -15.03 -4.85
N VAL A 55 -3.03 -15.24 -3.54
CA VAL A 55 -4.13 -15.97 -2.89
C VAL A 55 -4.86 -15.03 -1.95
N SER A 56 -6.13 -14.73 -2.25
CA SER A 56 -6.97 -13.89 -1.38
C SER A 56 -8.05 -14.69 -0.66
N PHE A 57 -8.52 -14.15 0.45
CA PHE A 57 -9.83 -14.50 0.96
C PHE A 57 -10.89 -13.62 0.26
N LEU A 58 -12.05 -14.15 -0.05
CA LEU A 58 -13.15 -13.43 -0.71
C LEU A 58 -12.77 -12.84 -2.08
N SER A 59 -12.45 -13.71 -3.05
CA SER A 59 -11.85 -13.37 -4.35
C SER A 59 -12.67 -12.46 -5.28
N GLY A 60 -13.94 -12.18 -4.97
CA GLY A 60 -14.86 -11.46 -5.85
C GLY A 60 -14.84 -9.94 -5.74
N ILE A 61 -14.05 -9.34 -4.85
CA ILE A 61 -14.03 -7.89 -4.59
C ILE A 61 -12.95 -7.17 -5.40
N ASP A 62 -13.25 -5.93 -5.80
CA ASP A 62 -12.36 -5.11 -6.63
C ASP A 62 -11.04 -4.76 -5.93
N TYR A 63 -11.04 -4.68 -4.60
CA TYR A 63 -9.84 -4.43 -3.80
C TYR A 63 -8.67 -5.35 -4.19
N TRP A 64 -8.92 -6.66 -4.29
CA TRP A 64 -7.88 -7.62 -4.66
C TRP A 64 -7.47 -7.55 -6.13
N LYS A 65 -8.35 -7.07 -7.01
CA LYS A 65 -8.01 -6.86 -8.42
C LYS A 65 -6.93 -5.80 -8.56
N HIS A 66 -7.01 -4.70 -7.81
CA HIS A 66 -5.97 -3.67 -7.78
C HIS A 66 -4.64 -4.19 -7.21
N CYS A 67 -4.70 -5.05 -6.19
CA CYS A 67 -3.49 -5.72 -5.71
C CYS A 67 -2.89 -6.62 -6.81
N PHE A 68 -3.72 -7.40 -7.49
CA PHE A 68 -3.25 -8.31 -8.53
C PHE A 68 -2.72 -7.56 -9.77
N GLU A 69 -3.30 -6.45 -10.15
CA GLU A 69 -2.78 -5.58 -11.22
C GLU A 69 -1.31 -5.19 -10.96
N GLY A 70 -0.98 -4.79 -9.73
CA GLY A 70 0.41 -4.51 -9.36
C GLY A 70 1.32 -5.74 -9.43
N MET A 71 0.83 -6.90 -8.99
CA MET A 71 1.58 -8.16 -9.08
C MET A 71 1.81 -8.58 -10.53
N GLU A 72 0.79 -8.44 -11.38
CA GLU A 72 0.85 -8.77 -12.81
C GLU A 72 1.83 -7.88 -13.56
N ASP A 73 1.80 -6.57 -13.32
CA ASP A 73 2.73 -5.62 -13.94
C ASP A 73 4.19 -5.92 -13.55
N ALA A 74 4.45 -6.21 -12.28
CA ALA A 74 5.79 -6.61 -11.85
C ALA A 74 6.20 -7.96 -12.46
N GLY A 75 5.30 -8.93 -12.52
CA GLY A 75 5.54 -10.24 -13.15
C GLY A 75 5.84 -10.12 -14.64
N ASN A 76 5.08 -9.31 -15.37
CA ASN A 76 5.32 -9.01 -16.79
C ASN A 76 6.69 -8.36 -17.02
N ALA A 77 7.07 -7.39 -16.16
CA ALA A 77 8.38 -6.74 -16.22
C ALA A 77 9.54 -7.71 -15.95
N LEU A 78 9.32 -8.73 -15.12
CA LEU A 78 10.29 -9.77 -14.80
C LEU A 78 10.29 -10.93 -15.81
N GLY A 79 9.28 -11.05 -16.67
CA GLY A 79 9.12 -12.15 -17.63
C GLY A 79 8.72 -13.48 -16.97
N VAL A 80 7.84 -13.44 -15.96
CA VAL A 80 7.31 -14.59 -15.24
C VAL A 80 5.78 -14.64 -15.35
N THR A 81 5.18 -15.78 -14.98
CA THR A 81 3.71 -15.95 -14.97
C THR A 81 3.14 -15.65 -13.59
N THR A 82 2.17 -14.77 -13.53
CA THR A 82 1.39 -14.47 -12.32
C THR A 82 -0.02 -15.04 -12.42
N LYS A 83 -0.56 -15.53 -11.32
CA LYS A 83 -1.90 -16.11 -11.24
C LYS A 83 -2.61 -15.60 -9.99
N TYR A 84 -3.91 -15.32 -10.13
CA TYR A 84 -4.78 -14.94 -9.04
C TYR A 84 -5.79 -16.03 -8.73
N THR A 85 -5.96 -16.34 -7.46
CA THR A 85 -7.00 -17.26 -6.97
C THR A 85 -7.45 -16.86 -5.56
N GLY A 86 -8.55 -17.44 -5.13
CA GLY A 86 -9.13 -17.24 -3.81
C GLY A 86 -10.47 -17.95 -3.73
N GLN A 87 -11.04 -17.96 -2.54
CA GLN A 87 -12.38 -18.50 -2.35
C GLN A 87 -13.44 -17.42 -2.49
N THR A 88 -14.69 -17.84 -2.66
CA THR A 88 -15.85 -16.93 -2.80
C THR A 88 -16.43 -16.49 -1.47
N ASP A 89 -16.16 -17.22 -0.40
CA ASP A 89 -16.69 -16.98 0.94
C ASP A 89 -15.53 -16.71 1.92
N SER A 90 -15.73 -15.81 2.87
CA SER A 90 -14.73 -15.52 3.90
C SER A 90 -14.74 -16.63 4.98
N ASP A 91 -14.14 -17.77 4.64
CA ASP A 91 -14.08 -18.98 5.47
C ASP A 91 -12.63 -19.48 5.61
N VAL A 92 -12.23 -19.77 6.84
CA VAL A 92 -10.86 -20.21 7.17
C VAL A 92 -10.51 -21.53 6.50
N ALA A 93 -11.38 -22.53 6.60
CA ALA A 93 -11.11 -23.87 6.07
C ALA A 93 -11.02 -23.85 4.54
N GLY A 94 -11.87 -23.06 3.89
CA GLY A 94 -11.83 -22.84 2.46
C GLY A 94 -10.55 -22.18 2.01
N GLN A 95 -10.05 -21.16 2.73
CA GLN A 95 -8.78 -20.53 2.37
C GLN A 95 -7.58 -21.45 2.56
N VAL A 96 -7.55 -22.26 3.62
CA VAL A 96 -6.52 -23.30 3.82
C VAL A 96 -6.52 -24.25 2.64
N ALA A 97 -7.69 -24.77 2.22
CA ALA A 97 -7.81 -25.70 1.10
C ALA A 97 -7.32 -25.09 -0.24
N VAL A 98 -7.64 -23.82 -0.50
CA VAL A 98 -7.15 -23.10 -1.71
C VAL A 98 -5.63 -22.94 -1.65
N LEU A 99 -5.07 -22.59 -0.50
CA LEU A 99 -3.62 -22.43 -0.33
C LEU A 99 -2.90 -23.77 -0.51
N GLU A 100 -3.40 -24.86 0.04
CA GLU A 100 -2.87 -26.23 -0.15
C GLU A 100 -2.91 -26.65 -1.64
N GLN A 101 -3.97 -26.32 -2.37
CA GLN A 101 -4.07 -26.60 -3.80
C GLN A 101 -3.03 -25.83 -4.61
N VAL A 102 -2.74 -24.58 -4.23
CA VAL A 102 -1.68 -23.78 -4.86
C VAL A 102 -0.30 -24.36 -4.54
N ILE A 103 -0.03 -24.72 -3.29
CA ILE A 103 1.23 -25.35 -2.87
C ILE A 103 1.49 -26.63 -3.65
N ALA A 104 0.46 -27.44 -3.88
CA ALA A 104 0.58 -28.71 -4.65
C ALA A 104 1.01 -28.48 -6.11
N GLN A 105 0.88 -27.28 -6.66
CA GLN A 105 1.39 -26.91 -8.00
C GLN A 105 2.87 -26.54 -7.98
N SER A 106 3.49 -26.47 -6.79
CA SER A 106 4.91 -26.12 -6.61
C SER A 106 5.33 -24.81 -7.28
N PRO A 107 4.61 -23.69 -7.04
CA PRO A 107 4.98 -22.39 -7.60
C PRO A 107 6.31 -21.90 -7.01
N LYS A 108 6.92 -20.92 -7.65
CA LYS A 108 8.11 -20.25 -7.12
C LYS A 108 7.80 -19.37 -5.90
N GLY A 109 6.60 -18.78 -5.85
CA GLY A 109 6.21 -17.93 -4.75
C GLY A 109 4.71 -17.70 -4.64
N ILE A 110 4.28 -17.35 -3.42
CA ILE A 110 2.89 -17.08 -3.06
C ILE A 110 2.80 -15.80 -2.26
N ALA A 111 2.02 -14.83 -2.74
CA ALA A 111 1.52 -13.71 -1.95
C ALA A 111 0.15 -14.11 -1.39
N VAL A 112 -0.03 -14.08 -0.08
CA VAL A 112 -1.28 -14.48 0.57
C VAL A 112 -1.78 -13.39 1.51
N THR A 113 -3.09 -13.08 1.48
CA THR A 113 -3.77 -12.29 2.50
C THR A 113 -4.60 -13.22 3.37
N CYS A 114 -4.47 -13.12 4.68
CA CYS A 114 -4.94 -14.13 5.61
C CYS A 114 -6.29 -13.75 6.23
N VAL A 115 -7.34 -14.54 6.02
CA VAL A 115 -8.64 -14.36 6.67
C VAL A 115 -8.54 -14.48 8.21
N ASN A 116 -7.54 -15.21 8.69
CA ASN A 116 -7.24 -15.35 10.10
C ASN A 116 -5.72 -15.44 10.31
N SER A 117 -5.19 -14.64 11.18
CA SER A 117 -3.75 -14.42 11.38
C SER A 117 -3.00 -15.67 11.90
N THR A 118 -3.68 -16.61 12.53
CA THR A 118 -3.06 -17.81 13.12
C THR A 118 -3.38 -19.09 12.36
N ALA A 119 -4.58 -19.19 11.77
CA ALA A 119 -5.06 -20.42 11.17
C ALA A 119 -4.29 -20.85 9.90
N LEU A 120 -3.68 -19.91 9.19
CA LEU A 120 -2.90 -20.19 7.99
C LEU A 120 -1.41 -20.44 8.27
N ALA A 121 -0.94 -20.24 9.50
CA ALA A 121 0.48 -20.31 9.82
C ALA A 121 1.12 -21.65 9.44
N ASP A 122 0.50 -22.77 9.82
CA ASP A 122 1.03 -24.10 9.52
C ASP A 122 1.09 -24.38 8.01
N THR A 123 0.09 -23.93 7.26
CA THR A 123 0.06 -24.11 5.79
C THR A 123 1.12 -23.24 5.10
N ILE A 124 1.33 -22.02 5.59
CA ILE A 124 2.41 -21.12 5.11
C ILE A 124 3.78 -21.76 5.41
N ASN A 125 3.98 -22.30 6.62
CA ASN A 125 5.23 -22.95 7.00
C ASN A 125 5.50 -24.19 6.12
N ALA A 126 4.47 -25.00 5.83
CA ALA A 126 4.59 -26.13 4.92
C ALA A 126 4.99 -25.72 3.49
N ALA A 127 4.54 -24.56 2.98
CA ALA A 127 5.00 -24.02 1.71
C ALA A 127 6.48 -23.64 1.77
N LYS A 128 6.90 -22.95 2.84
CA LYS A 128 8.31 -22.54 3.06
C LYS A 128 9.24 -23.75 3.17
N GLU A 129 8.83 -24.81 3.86
CA GLU A 129 9.60 -26.07 3.94
C GLU A 129 9.79 -26.75 2.59
N GLN A 130 8.87 -26.54 1.64
CA GLN A 130 9.00 -27.01 0.25
C GLN A 130 9.86 -26.08 -0.63
N GLY A 131 10.41 -24.99 -0.08
CA GLY A 131 11.23 -24.04 -0.80
C GLY A 131 10.43 -23.02 -1.61
N ILE A 132 9.13 -22.88 -1.35
CA ILE A 132 8.28 -21.86 -1.97
C ILE A 132 8.45 -20.55 -1.20
N SER A 133 8.72 -19.45 -1.89
CA SER A 133 8.76 -18.12 -1.26
C SER A 133 7.36 -17.69 -0.86
N VAL A 134 7.18 -17.17 0.37
CA VAL A 134 5.87 -16.70 0.83
C VAL A 134 5.97 -15.33 1.47
N VAL A 135 5.13 -14.40 1.02
CA VAL A 135 4.88 -13.11 1.67
C VAL A 135 3.40 -12.98 2.02
N CYS A 136 3.11 -12.27 3.11
CA CYS A 136 1.74 -11.83 3.39
C CYS A 136 1.52 -10.41 2.90
N PHE A 137 0.31 -10.10 2.46
CA PHE A 137 -0.10 -8.73 2.12
C PHE A 137 -1.46 -8.43 2.73
N ASP A 138 -1.75 -7.15 2.96
CA ASP A 138 -2.98 -6.63 3.57
C ASP A 138 -3.26 -7.17 4.99
N SER A 139 -3.49 -8.46 5.11
CA SER A 139 -3.74 -9.16 6.39
C SER A 139 -2.68 -10.23 6.64
N ASP A 140 -2.08 -10.21 7.83
CA ASP A 140 -0.87 -10.94 8.19
C ASP A 140 -1.12 -12.32 8.82
N SER A 141 -0.05 -13.13 8.82
CA SER A 141 0.14 -14.31 9.67
C SER A 141 1.47 -14.20 10.42
N PRO A 142 1.55 -13.41 11.50
CA PRO A 142 2.81 -13.03 12.15
C PRO A 142 3.53 -14.20 12.85
N THR A 143 2.82 -15.31 13.10
CA THR A 143 3.39 -16.53 13.70
C THR A 143 3.89 -17.54 12.67
N SER A 144 3.74 -17.23 11.37
CA SER A 144 4.25 -18.05 10.27
C SER A 144 5.68 -17.67 9.88
N ASP A 145 6.33 -18.54 9.09
CA ASP A 145 7.66 -18.34 8.51
C ASP A 145 7.63 -17.46 7.23
N ARG A 146 6.59 -16.66 7.03
CA ARG A 146 6.53 -15.72 5.93
C ARG A 146 7.74 -14.80 5.90
N SER A 147 8.21 -14.45 4.70
CA SER A 147 9.44 -13.65 4.56
C SER A 147 9.21 -12.16 4.80
N SER A 148 8.02 -11.66 4.47
CA SER A 148 7.66 -10.24 4.63
C SER A 148 6.15 -10.07 4.73
N TYR A 149 5.71 -8.96 5.31
CA TYR A 149 4.33 -8.50 5.32
C TYR A 149 4.25 -7.09 4.72
N LEU A 150 3.43 -6.94 3.70
CA LEU A 150 3.27 -5.70 2.94
C LEU A 150 1.85 -5.18 3.12
N SER A 151 1.68 -4.06 3.79
CA SER A 151 0.35 -3.54 4.12
C SER A 151 0.34 -2.04 4.27
N THR A 152 -0.86 -1.49 4.47
CA THR A 152 -1.03 -0.11 4.87
C THR A 152 -0.44 0.13 6.26
N GLY A 153 0.41 1.16 6.39
CA GLY A 153 0.82 1.70 7.68
C GLY A 153 -0.34 2.40 8.36
N ASN A 154 -1.18 1.65 9.10
CA ASN A 154 -2.48 2.15 9.57
C ASN A 154 -2.38 3.39 10.46
N SER A 155 -1.39 3.47 11.36
CA SER A 155 -1.17 4.66 12.18
C SER A 155 -0.75 5.86 11.31
N GLU A 156 0.10 5.64 10.31
CA GLU A 156 0.51 6.67 9.35
C GLU A 156 -0.67 7.12 8.47
N ALA A 157 -1.53 6.20 8.04
CA ALA A 157 -2.75 6.53 7.32
C ALA A 157 -3.68 7.43 8.14
N GLY A 158 -3.83 7.15 9.44
CA GLY A 158 -4.57 8.01 10.36
C GLY A 158 -3.94 9.39 10.50
N ARG A 159 -2.62 9.46 10.60
CA ARG A 159 -1.87 10.73 10.62
C ARG A 159 -2.09 11.56 9.35
N ILE A 160 -1.98 10.94 8.18
CA ILE A 160 -2.18 11.58 6.87
C ILE A 160 -3.64 12.06 6.73
N ALA A 161 -4.60 11.28 7.21
CA ALA A 161 -6.00 11.66 7.22
C ALA A 161 -6.25 12.90 8.09
N ALA A 162 -5.62 12.99 9.28
CA ALA A 162 -5.72 14.16 10.14
C ALA A 162 -5.09 15.40 9.48
N GLU A 163 -3.91 15.25 8.92
CA GLU A 163 -3.18 16.32 8.20
C GLU A 163 -4.02 16.89 7.05
N TYR A 164 -4.83 16.06 6.39
CA TYR A 164 -5.72 16.49 5.31
C TYR A 164 -7.02 17.09 5.83
N LEU A 165 -7.74 16.39 6.73
CA LEU A 165 -9.11 16.77 7.14
C LEU A 165 -9.15 17.97 8.09
N VAL A 166 -8.24 18.04 9.07
CA VAL A 166 -8.29 19.05 10.13
C VAL A 166 -8.19 20.50 9.59
N PRO A 167 -7.32 20.81 8.63
CA PRO A 167 -7.30 22.15 8.00
C PRO A 167 -8.61 22.49 7.29
N LEU A 168 -9.29 21.53 6.67
CA LEU A 168 -10.60 21.74 6.03
C LEU A 168 -11.68 22.09 7.05
N CYS A 169 -11.55 21.57 8.30
CA CYS A 169 -12.43 21.85 9.42
C CYS A 169 -12.12 23.18 10.16
N GLY A 170 -11.07 23.90 9.71
CA GLY A 170 -10.66 25.16 10.37
C GLY A 170 -9.74 24.99 11.57
N GLY A 171 -9.32 23.78 11.93
CA GLY A 171 -8.35 23.49 12.98
C GLY A 171 -8.91 23.50 14.42
N GLU A 172 -10.21 23.67 14.60
CA GLU A 172 -10.90 23.66 15.91
C GLU A 172 -12.32 23.09 15.78
N GLY A 173 -12.91 22.65 16.89
CA GLY A 173 -14.24 22.04 16.94
C GLY A 173 -14.20 20.53 17.11
N LYS A 174 -15.32 19.85 16.82
CA LYS A 174 -15.41 18.40 16.98
C LYS A 174 -15.34 17.67 15.64
N ILE A 175 -14.53 16.62 15.58
CA ILE A 175 -14.49 15.69 14.45
C ILE A 175 -14.94 14.31 14.93
N ALA A 176 -15.99 13.77 14.28
CA ALA A 176 -16.38 12.39 14.49
C ALA A 176 -15.41 11.44 13.77
N VAL A 177 -15.06 10.33 14.41
CA VAL A 177 -14.35 9.20 13.80
C VAL A 177 -15.25 7.98 13.86
N LEU A 178 -15.67 7.49 12.69
CA LEU A 178 -16.54 6.33 12.54
C LEU A 178 -15.67 5.13 12.15
N TYR A 179 -15.65 4.08 12.99
CA TYR A 179 -14.70 2.97 12.84
C TYR A 179 -15.19 1.68 13.51
N THR A 180 -14.66 0.53 13.10
CA THR A 180 -14.95 -0.76 13.75
C THR A 180 -14.14 -0.89 15.04
N VAL A 181 -14.81 -0.79 16.17
CA VAL A 181 -14.18 -0.95 17.49
C VAL A 181 -13.68 -2.38 17.69
N GLY A 182 -12.40 -2.50 18.06
CA GLY A 182 -11.71 -3.78 18.25
C GLY A 182 -11.05 -4.35 17.00
N ALA A 183 -11.22 -3.73 15.84
CA ALA A 183 -10.45 -4.06 14.65
C ALA A 183 -9.09 -3.35 14.72
N GLU A 184 -7.99 -4.10 14.69
CA GLU A 184 -6.63 -3.58 14.90
C GLU A 184 -6.24 -2.47 13.92
N ASN A 185 -6.59 -2.63 12.64
CA ASN A 185 -6.34 -1.63 11.60
C ASN A 185 -7.09 -0.33 11.88
N SER A 186 -8.40 -0.40 12.20
CA SER A 186 -9.23 0.76 12.52
C SER A 186 -8.74 1.46 13.80
N GLU A 187 -8.44 0.71 14.86
CA GLU A 187 -7.87 1.26 16.10
C GLU A 187 -6.53 1.97 15.86
N SER A 188 -5.66 1.41 15.02
CA SER A 188 -4.38 2.02 14.67
C SER A 188 -4.56 3.32 13.88
N ARG A 189 -5.54 3.39 12.98
CA ARG A 189 -5.90 4.63 12.25
C ARG A 189 -6.41 5.70 13.21
N VAL A 190 -7.29 5.33 14.15
CA VAL A 190 -7.75 6.24 15.22
C VAL A 190 -6.58 6.79 16.00
N GLN A 191 -5.66 5.93 16.46
CA GLN A 191 -4.49 6.34 17.24
C GLN A 191 -3.59 7.33 16.47
N GLY A 192 -3.34 7.07 15.18
CA GLY A 192 -2.56 7.97 14.32
C GLY A 192 -3.24 9.34 14.15
N PHE A 193 -4.54 9.35 13.94
CA PHE A 193 -5.34 10.58 13.83
C PHE A 193 -5.33 11.38 15.12
N GLU A 194 -5.59 10.73 16.28
CA GLU A 194 -5.57 11.35 17.60
C GLU A 194 -4.20 11.93 17.96
N ALA A 195 -3.13 11.17 17.69
CA ALA A 195 -1.77 11.60 17.99
C ALA A 195 -1.41 12.88 17.21
N TRP A 196 -1.75 12.92 15.91
CA TRP A 196 -1.51 14.12 15.11
C TRP A 196 -2.31 15.32 15.59
N CYS A 197 -3.60 15.13 15.91
CA CYS A 197 -4.46 16.21 16.43
C CYS A 197 -3.92 16.75 17.76
N ALA A 198 -3.51 15.87 18.68
CA ALA A 198 -2.97 16.29 19.97
C ALA A 198 -1.72 17.17 19.85
N GLU A 199 -0.88 16.90 18.85
CA GLU A 199 0.36 17.66 18.60
C GLU A 199 0.11 18.95 17.80
N ASN A 200 -0.71 18.90 16.76
CA ASN A 200 -0.80 19.95 15.74
C ASN A 200 -2.08 20.78 15.79
N ALA A 201 -3.16 20.24 16.39
CA ALA A 201 -4.47 20.90 16.44
C ALA A 201 -5.18 20.61 17.78
N PRO A 202 -4.65 21.09 18.92
CA PRO A 202 -5.19 20.79 20.25
C PRO A 202 -6.60 21.37 20.48
N GLY A 203 -7.12 22.19 19.56
CA GLY A 203 -8.49 22.69 19.55
C GLY A 203 -9.52 21.69 18.97
N ILE A 204 -9.07 20.57 18.41
CA ILE A 204 -9.93 19.50 17.92
C ILE A 204 -10.27 18.53 19.04
N GLU A 205 -11.56 18.30 19.24
CA GLU A 205 -12.11 17.23 20.08
C GLU A 205 -12.55 16.07 19.18
N ILE A 206 -12.17 14.83 19.53
CA ILE A 206 -12.51 13.64 18.74
C ILE A 206 -13.70 12.91 19.37
N VAL A 207 -14.75 12.72 18.58
CA VAL A 207 -15.96 11.96 18.94
C VAL A 207 -15.89 10.58 18.31
N LYS A 208 -15.63 9.55 19.12
CA LYS A 208 -15.53 8.16 18.66
C LYS A 208 -16.91 7.54 18.47
N VAL A 209 -17.16 6.98 17.29
CA VAL A 209 -18.43 6.33 16.91
C VAL A 209 -18.12 4.93 16.39
N ASN A 210 -18.76 3.91 16.96
CA ASN A 210 -18.60 2.53 16.52
C ASN A 210 -19.51 2.25 15.33
N ASP A 211 -18.98 1.73 14.23
CA ASP A 211 -19.75 1.27 13.08
C ASP A 211 -20.31 -0.16 13.25
N ALA A 212 -19.85 -0.86 14.30
CA ALA A 212 -20.27 -2.21 14.67
C ALA A 212 -20.04 -3.28 13.57
N GLY A 213 -19.26 -2.98 12.54
CA GLY A 213 -19.05 -3.88 11.41
C GLY A 213 -20.29 -4.09 10.52
N ASP A 214 -21.28 -3.19 10.59
CA ASP A 214 -22.56 -3.27 9.89
C ASP A 214 -23.00 -1.89 9.40
N THR A 215 -23.31 -1.77 8.12
CA THR A 215 -23.65 -0.49 7.47
C THR A 215 -24.90 0.17 8.07
N THR A 216 -25.91 -0.61 8.47
CA THR A 216 -27.14 -0.06 9.08
C THR A 216 -26.86 0.48 10.47
N ALA A 217 -26.19 -0.33 11.31
CA ALA A 217 -25.79 0.10 12.65
C ALA A 217 -24.84 1.31 12.62
N ALA A 218 -23.93 1.35 11.67
CA ALA A 218 -23.02 2.49 11.44
C ALA A 218 -23.78 3.77 11.12
N THR A 219 -24.79 3.70 10.22
CA THR A 219 -25.64 4.83 9.87
C THR A 219 -26.45 5.33 11.07
N ASP A 220 -27.05 4.41 11.83
CA ASP A 220 -27.83 4.74 13.03
C ASP A 220 -26.97 5.38 14.12
N ASN A 221 -25.79 4.79 14.40
CA ASN A 221 -24.86 5.31 15.41
C ASN A 221 -24.29 6.68 15.01
N MET A 222 -23.97 6.88 13.73
CA MET A 222 -23.52 8.18 13.24
C MET A 222 -24.64 9.23 13.30
N SER A 223 -25.87 8.87 12.96
CA SER A 223 -27.04 9.74 13.07
C SER A 223 -27.27 10.17 14.51
N ALA A 224 -27.14 9.25 15.48
CA ALA A 224 -27.23 9.57 16.90
C ALA A 224 -26.09 10.52 17.34
N ALA A 225 -24.87 10.31 16.87
CA ALA A 225 -23.73 11.19 17.15
C ALA A 225 -23.94 12.60 16.59
N LEU A 226 -24.49 12.72 15.37
CA LEU A 226 -24.86 13.99 14.73
C LEU A 226 -25.94 14.75 15.53
N GLN A 227 -26.90 14.04 16.10
CA GLN A 227 -27.94 14.65 16.96
C GLN A 227 -27.40 15.11 18.32
N ALA A 228 -26.45 14.37 18.89
CA ALA A 228 -25.87 14.65 20.19
C ALA A 228 -24.79 15.76 20.14
N ASN A 229 -24.24 16.07 18.99
CA ASN A 229 -23.13 17.02 18.82
C ASN A 229 -23.47 18.02 17.69
N ASP A 230 -24.04 19.15 18.06
CA ASP A 230 -24.41 20.21 17.10
C ASP A 230 -23.16 20.97 16.54
N ASP A 231 -22.04 20.83 17.22
CA ASP A 231 -20.77 21.48 16.94
C ASP A 231 -19.75 20.59 16.18
N LEU A 232 -20.23 19.48 15.60
CA LEU A 232 -19.42 18.68 14.68
C LEU A 232 -19.09 19.50 13.42
N VAL A 233 -17.81 19.55 13.08
CA VAL A 233 -17.26 20.24 11.89
C VAL A 233 -16.73 19.27 10.83
N GLY A 234 -16.48 18.01 11.22
CA GLY A 234 -15.93 16.99 10.31
C GLY A 234 -16.28 15.58 10.71
N LEU A 235 -16.10 14.68 9.73
CA LEU A 235 -16.24 13.23 9.88
C LEU A 235 -15.08 12.54 9.16
N PHE A 236 -14.40 11.65 9.87
CA PHE A 236 -13.49 10.68 9.28
C PHE A 236 -14.07 9.27 9.38
N CYS A 237 -14.33 8.65 8.25
CA CYS A 237 -14.76 7.26 8.11
C CYS A 237 -13.51 6.39 7.91
N MET A 238 -13.23 5.44 8.80
CA MET A 238 -11.92 4.78 8.86
C MET A 238 -11.82 3.44 8.13
N ASP A 239 -12.89 3.01 7.47
CA ASP A 239 -12.95 1.76 6.68
C ASP A 239 -14.10 1.83 5.66
N GLY A 240 -14.26 0.78 4.84
CA GLY A 240 -15.25 0.75 3.77
C GLY A 240 -16.71 0.77 4.26
N ILE A 241 -17.01 0.18 5.45
CA ILE A 241 -18.34 0.23 6.06
C ILE A 241 -18.66 1.67 6.46
N ALA A 242 -17.76 2.28 7.23
CA ALA A 242 -17.86 3.66 7.64
C ALA A 242 -17.93 4.63 6.45
N GLY A 243 -17.14 4.37 5.40
CA GLY A 243 -17.09 5.15 4.16
C GLY A 243 -18.41 5.19 3.38
N THR A 244 -19.21 4.14 3.52
CA THR A 244 -20.57 4.09 2.95
C THR A 244 -21.62 4.71 3.87
N ALA A 245 -21.60 4.36 5.15
CA ALA A 245 -22.61 4.73 6.15
C ALA A 245 -22.51 6.20 6.59
N GLY A 246 -21.29 6.67 6.89
CA GLY A 246 -21.06 8.01 7.43
C GLY A 246 -21.55 9.14 6.53
N PRO A 247 -21.16 9.18 5.25
CA PRO A 247 -21.67 10.18 4.30
C PRO A 247 -23.19 10.15 4.16
N THR A 248 -23.81 8.97 4.22
CA THR A 248 -25.27 8.81 4.17
C THR A 248 -25.93 9.49 5.37
N ALA A 249 -25.45 9.20 6.59
CA ALA A 249 -25.97 9.82 7.81
C ALA A 249 -25.80 11.37 7.80
N VAL A 250 -24.66 11.86 7.30
CA VAL A 250 -24.44 13.32 7.16
C VAL A 250 -25.44 13.93 6.18
N ALA A 251 -25.64 13.34 5.01
CA ALA A 251 -26.59 13.82 4.00
C ALA A 251 -28.03 13.86 4.54
N GLU A 252 -28.47 12.81 5.27
CA GLU A 252 -29.79 12.72 5.87
C GLU A 252 -29.99 13.75 7.00
N SER A 253 -28.92 14.10 7.72
CA SER A 253 -28.98 15.10 8.79
C SER A 253 -29.15 16.54 8.30
N GLY A 254 -28.78 16.80 7.04
CA GLY A 254 -28.75 18.14 6.46
C GLY A 254 -27.65 19.05 7.04
N LYS A 255 -26.72 18.52 7.82
CA LYS A 255 -25.56 19.27 8.35
C LYS A 255 -24.48 19.40 7.29
N ASP A 256 -23.77 20.50 7.30
CA ASP A 256 -22.61 20.77 6.42
C ASP A 256 -21.32 20.42 7.18
N LEU A 257 -20.81 19.22 6.96
CA LEU A 257 -19.57 18.72 7.55
C LEU A 257 -18.53 18.44 6.46
N ARG A 258 -17.27 18.61 6.81
CA ARG A 258 -16.18 18.06 6.00
C ARG A 258 -16.10 16.56 6.19
N VAL A 259 -16.03 15.82 5.10
CA VAL A 259 -16.08 14.35 5.16
C VAL A 259 -14.89 13.75 4.41
N LEU A 260 -14.10 12.97 5.13
CA LEU A 260 -13.04 12.12 4.59
C LEU A 260 -13.44 10.65 4.76
N ALA A 261 -13.52 9.91 3.66
CA ALA A 261 -13.78 8.48 3.68
C ALA A 261 -12.47 7.66 3.64
N PHE A 262 -12.60 6.36 3.59
CA PHE A 262 -11.51 5.40 3.41
C PHE A 262 -11.92 4.35 2.37
N ASP A 263 -10.93 3.79 1.68
CA ASP A 263 -11.07 2.87 0.56
C ASP A 263 -11.62 3.51 -0.72
N VAL A 264 -11.65 2.73 -1.80
CA VAL A 264 -11.97 3.20 -3.15
C VAL A 264 -13.11 2.41 -3.78
N ASP A 265 -14.07 2.00 -2.97
CA ASP A 265 -15.31 1.44 -3.50
C ASP A 265 -15.98 2.42 -4.46
N THR A 266 -16.54 1.91 -5.55
CA THR A 266 -17.16 2.75 -6.60
C THR A 266 -18.18 3.75 -6.01
N THR A 267 -18.95 3.33 -4.99
CA THR A 267 -19.90 4.20 -4.31
C THR A 267 -19.22 5.39 -3.61
N VAL A 268 -18.07 5.15 -2.99
CA VAL A 268 -17.27 6.20 -2.32
C VAL A 268 -16.64 7.12 -3.37
N LEU A 269 -16.06 6.54 -4.43
CA LEU A 269 -15.49 7.32 -5.54
C LEU A 269 -16.53 8.22 -6.21
N ASP A 270 -17.76 7.73 -6.43
CA ASP A 270 -18.85 8.52 -6.99
C ASP A 270 -19.18 9.72 -6.09
N LYS A 271 -19.21 9.54 -4.77
CA LYS A 271 -19.44 10.62 -3.81
C LYS A 271 -18.33 11.68 -3.85
N VAL A 272 -17.05 11.27 -3.96
CA VAL A 272 -15.92 12.19 -4.15
C VAL A 272 -16.09 12.96 -5.46
N LYS A 273 -16.35 12.25 -6.56
CA LYS A 273 -16.49 12.82 -7.90
C LYS A 273 -17.61 13.86 -7.98
N ASN A 274 -18.74 13.56 -7.34
CA ASN A 274 -19.91 14.43 -7.28
C ASN A 274 -19.75 15.60 -6.29
N GLY A 275 -18.72 15.54 -5.40
CA GLY A 275 -18.49 16.54 -4.37
C GLY A 275 -19.44 16.41 -3.17
N GLU A 276 -19.97 15.22 -2.95
CA GLU A 276 -20.78 14.89 -1.77
C GLU A 276 -19.91 14.69 -0.51
N ILE A 277 -18.65 14.28 -0.72
CA ILE A 277 -17.59 14.21 0.29
C ILE A 277 -16.32 14.85 -0.25
N ASP A 278 -15.45 15.32 0.64
CA ASP A 278 -14.24 16.05 0.25
C ASP A 278 -13.19 15.16 -0.39
N ALA A 279 -12.99 13.95 0.16
CA ALA A 279 -11.98 13.00 -0.32
C ALA A 279 -12.20 11.60 0.27
N THR A 280 -11.41 10.64 -0.22
CA THR A 280 -11.20 9.34 0.42
C THR A 280 -9.71 9.01 0.50
N VAL A 281 -9.33 8.13 1.44
CA VAL A 281 -7.98 7.61 1.59
C VAL A 281 -7.89 6.28 0.88
N ALA A 282 -7.15 6.22 -0.22
CA ALA A 282 -6.86 4.98 -0.93
C ALA A 282 -5.66 4.28 -0.29
N GLN A 283 -5.79 3.01 0.00
CA GLN A 283 -4.68 2.15 0.42
C GLN A 283 -3.73 1.88 -0.76
N GLY A 284 -2.47 1.56 -0.46
CA GLY A 284 -1.47 1.23 -1.48
C GLY A 284 -1.64 -0.16 -2.09
N MET A 285 -2.84 -0.50 -2.56
CA MET A 285 -3.22 -1.84 -3.06
C MET A 285 -2.32 -2.30 -4.21
N TYR A 286 -2.13 -1.45 -5.21
CA TYR A 286 -1.19 -1.73 -6.31
C TYR A 286 0.22 -2.01 -5.80
N ASN A 287 0.70 -1.20 -4.85
CA ASN A 287 2.03 -1.37 -4.24
C ASN A 287 2.12 -2.68 -3.44
N MET A 288 1.05 -3.10 -2.75
CA MET A 288 1.02 -4.41 -2.07
C MET A 288 1.31 -5.54 -3.05
N GLY A 289 0.67 -5.54 -4.21
CA GLY A 289 0.88 -6.53 -5.26
C GLY A 289 2.25 -6.44 -5.92
N PHE A 290 2.62 -5.23 -6.37
CA PHE A 290 3.88 -4.99 -7.08
C PHE A 290 5.10 -5.39 -6.24
N TRP A 291 5.17 -4.92 -5.02
CA TRP A 291 6.29 -5.23 -4.13
C TRP A 291 6.25 -6.67 -3.62
N SER A 292 5.06 -7.28 -3.45
CA SER A 292 4.96 -8.72 -3.17
C SER A 292 5.63 -9.54 -4.25
N MET A 293 5.35 -9.27 -5.52
CA MET A 293 6.00 -9.96 -6.66
C MET A 293 7.51 -9.78 -6.64
N MET A 294 7.98 -8.54 -6.45
CA MET A 294 9.41 -8.24 -6.40
C MET A 294 10.13 -8.98 -5.26
N PHE A 295 9.50 -9.09 -4.10
CA PHE A 295 10.07 -9.80 -2.95
C PHE A 295 10.09 -11.31 -3.16
N LEU A 296 8.98 -11.87 -3.64
CA LEU A 296 8.88 -13.29 -4.00
C LEU A 296 9.95 -13.68 -5.03
N TYR A 297 10.06 -12.90 -6.10
CA TYR A 297 11.06 -13.14 -7.15
C TYR A 297 12.50 -13.07 -6.60
N THR A 298 12.79 -12.05 -5.80
CA THR A 298 14.11 -11.82 -5.22
C THR A 298 14.51 -12.97 -4.30
N GLU A 299 13.59 -13.46 -3.46
CA GLU A 299 13.83 -14.58 -2.56
C GLU A 299 13.98 -15.90 -3.33
N ALA A 300 13.02 -16.22 -4.21
CA ALA A 300 12.99 -17.46 -4.98
C ALA A 300 14.24 -17.67 -5.84
N ASN A 301 14.87 -16.57 -6.30
CA ASN A 301 16.06 -16.60 -7.15
C ASN A 301 17.37 -16.34 -6.38
N GLY A 302 17.32 -16.27 -5.04
CA GLY A 302 18.51 -16.07 -4.21
C GLY A 302 19.22 -14.72 -4.45
N LEU A 303 18.49 -13.70 -4.92
CA LEU A 303 19.03 -12.37 -5.22
C LEU A 303 19.15 -11.50 -3.97
N SER A 304 18.49 -11.86 -2.89
CA SER A 304 18.58 -11.16 -1.61
C SER A 304 19.82 -11.66 -0.84
N ALA A 305 20.83 -10.81 -0.70
CA ALA A 305 21.99 -11.10 0.14
C ALA A 305 21.70 -11.03 1.64
N LYS A 306 20.52 -10.54 2.02
CA LYS A 306 20.04 -10.37 3.40
C LYS A 306 18.54 -10.67 3.45
N ALA A 307 18.03 -10.90 4.66
CA ALA A 307 16.60 -11.04 4.89
C ALA A 307 15.83 -9.81 4.36
N LEU A 308 14.66 -10.06 3.78
CA LEU A 308 13.73 -9.01 3.39
C LEU A 308 13.23 -8.24 4.64
N PRO A 309 12.78 -6.99 4.50
CA PRO A 309 12.10 -6.28 5.59
C PRO A 309 10.92 -7.11 6.10
N GLN A 310 10.78 -7.22 7.41
CA GLN A 310 9.70 -8.02 8.01
C GLN A 310 8.32 -7.38 7.79
N ASN A 311 8.26 -6.04 7.78
CA ASN A 311 7.04 -5.27 7.53
C ASN A 311 7.37 -4.12 6.57
N VAL A 312 6.47 -3.87 5.62
CA VAL A 312 6.58 -2.82 4.61
C VAL A 312 5.28 -2.05 4.58
N ASP A 313 5.37 -0.75 4.83
CA ASP A 313 4.27 0.17 4.58
C ASP A 313 4.19 0.45 3.07
N THR A 314 3.05 0.14 2.47
CA THR A 314 2.77 0.37 1.05
C THR A 314 2.21 1.76 0.76
N GLY A 315 2.01 2.56 1.79
CA GLY A 315 1.52 3.92 1.74
C GLY A 315 0.02 4.05 1.51
N VAL A 316 -0.43 5.29 1.56
CA VAL A 316 -1.79 5.69 1.21
C VAL A 316 -1.77 6.93 0.32
N THR A 317 -2.86 7.18 -0.40
CA THR A 317 -3.03 8.39 -1.22
C THR A 317 -4.38 9.03 -0.90
N ILE A 318 -4.39 10.35 -0.74
CA ILE A 318 -5.64 11.10 -0.66
C ILE A 318 -6.22 11.22 -2.07
N VAL A 319 -7.42 10.70 -2.24
CA VAL A 319 -8.18 10.73 -3.50
C VAL A 319 -9.21 11.83 -3.40
N THR A 320 -9.02 12.84 -4.21
CA THR A 320 -9.87 14.01 -4.33
C THR A 320 -10.57 14.03 -5.68
N LYS A 321 -11.37 15.04 -5.92
CA LYS A 321 -12.04 15.22 -7.22
C LYS A 321 -11.06 15.34 -8.40
N GLU A 322 -9.82 15.79 -8.14
CA GLU A 322 -8.80 16.00 -9.16
C GLU A 322 -8.18 14.69 -9.68
N ASN A 323 -8.13 13.63 -8.86
CA ASN A 323 -7.48 12.36 -9.22
C ASN A 323 -8.40 11.14 -9.12
N VAL A 324 -9.68 11.31 -8.75
CA VAL A 324 -10.62 10.21 -8.51
C VAL A 324 -10.82 9.29 -9.73
N ASP A 325 -10.70 9.83 -10.94
CA ASP A 325 -10.89 9.07 -12.18
C ASP A 325 -9.82 7.98 -12.39
N GLU A 326 -8.67 8.09 -11.71
CA GLU A 326 -7.58 7.13 -11.77
C GLU A 326 -7.85 5.86 -10.93
N TYR A 327 -8.83 5.92 -10.02
CA TYR A 327 -9.13 4.87 -9.04
C TYR A 327 -10.34 4.02 -9.39
N TYR A 328 -11.07 4.32 -10.46
CA TYR A 328 -12.14 3.44 -10.92
C TYR A 328 -11.57 2.14 -11.50
N PRO A 329 -12.23 1.00 -11.24
CA PRO A 329 -11.86 -0.28 -11.87
C PRO A 329 -11.82 -0.15 -13.41
N LYS A 330 -10.78 -0.74 -14.01
CA LYS A 330 -10.63 -0.78 -15.49
C LYS A 330 -11.39 -1.94 -16.11
#